data_8874f0df9566cad451293fa5cf1bc963
#
_entry.id   8874f0df9566cad451293fa5cf1bc963
#
_cell.length_a   1.000
_cell.length_b   1.000
_cell.length_c   1.000
_cell.angle_alpha   90.00
_cell.angle_beta   90.00
_cell.angle_gamma   90.00
#
_symmetry.space_group_name_H-M   'P 1'
#
loop_
_entity.id
_entity.type
_entity.pdbx_description
1 polymer ?
#
loop_
_entity_poly.entity_id
_entity_poly.type
_entity_poly.pdbx_seq_one_letter_code
_entity_poly.pdbx_strand_id
1 'polypeptide(L)'
;MADAVMPRWHGDNYQARVFWENALNLLDDGASCIVEVSFEADGPKAFDDVVVRYDPAVVRSGPERVTADYHQVKWHVEYGGRFGYADLVDPSFIGAKTSSILQRLKEARQNAGPGACFSFITTYRIKDGDPLADLVSGNDRSLLVEKLFDGTKTDGSRMGAVRKLWREHLGLADNEDLRGILANFRIFDGHRSLEELKESIILRAKTVGVLTTLPTSSDFRLDELARALKKRGLNSFTRETFRQLCKDESILAEIAAAADPYLPVAVRSFLGPASDIVGALPEDSLMLTGSFRQRYLRDDLDWQRDIRPQVEDFLRAKVVRSPMLRLILDAHASVAFIAGAVLDVKSGVSIELVQKGRVGSRVWRADDGSERGAQTFDVAEHKLGDGPEIAVAISVAQSAEAAARAYCEASLPKVGRLLVFALGPSQRVVLGGGHAAALAESVANHLRSTKGNEMDVVAHVFAAAPNALLFYLGQQHQAISPCIVYEYDFDRRGNKSYQPSMIMD
;
A
#
# COMPACT_ATOMS: atom_id res chain seq x y z
N MET A 1 11.51 21.21 36.16
CA MET A 1 10.70 21.90 35.11
C MET A 1 11.22 21.68 33.70
N ALA A 2 12.52 21.44 33.46
CA ALA A 2 13.06 21.12 32.13
C ALA A 2 12.55 19.78 31.57
N ASP A 3 12.41 18.76 32.41
CA ASP A 3 12.00 17.40 32.01
C ASP A 3 10.56 17.28 31.48
N ALA A 4 9.69 18.23 31.81
CA ALA A 4 8.30 18.22 31.32
C ALA A 4 8.10 18.98 29.99
N VAL A 5 9.07 19.82 29.60
CA VAL A 5 9.02 20.65 28.39
C VAL A 5 9.44 19.86 27.15
N MET A 6 10.45 19.01 27.27
CA MET A 6 10.98 18.21 26.16
C MET A 6 9.95 17.23 25.57
N PRO A 7 9.20 16.44 26.38
CA PRO A 7 8.17 15.54 25.84
C PRO A 7 7.06 16.27 25.06
N ARG A 8 6.67 17.46 25.49
CA ARG A 8 5.66 18.26 24.80
C ARG A 8 6.16 18.76 23.45
N TRP A 9 7.41 19.22 23.37
CA TRP A 9 8.01 19.65 22.10
C TRP A 9 8.13 18.50 21.10
N HIS A 10 8.48 17.30 21.56
CA HIS A 10 8.54 16.14 20.69
C HIS A 10 7.17 15.75 20.16
N GLY A 11 6.13 15.86 20.98
CA GLY A 11 4.74 15.64 20.57
C GLY A 11 4.30 16.65 19.50
N ASP A 12 4.58 17.94 19.72
CA ASP A 12 4.27 18.99 18.77
C ASP A 12 5.06 18.80 17.43
N ASN A 13 6.34 18.42 17.51
CA ASN A 13 7.14 18.11 16.32
C ASN A 13 6.61 16.88 15.60
N TYR A 14 6.13 15.87 16.32
CA TYR A 14 5.59 14.67 15.71
C TYR A 14 4.32 14.96 14.90
N GLN A 15 3.39 15.75 15.46
CA GLN A 15 2.21 16.22 14.73
C GLN A 15 2.60 17.07 13.53
N ALA A 16 3.56 17.99 13.69
CA ALA A 16 4.08 18.81 12.60
C ALA A 16 4.65 17.96 11.47
N ARG A 17 5.39 16.90 11.78
CA ARG A 17 5.94 16.01 10.75
C ARG A 17 4.86 15.20 10.03
N VAL A 18 3.85 14.72 10.73
CA VAL A 18 2.68 14.09 10.09
C VAL A 18 1.95 15.09 9.18
N PHE A 19 1.82 16.36 9.60
CA PHE A 19 1.27 17.42 8.75
C PHE A 19 2.13 17.63 7.50
N TRP A 20 3.44 17.83 7.62
CA TRP A 20 4.32 18.06 6.47
C TRP A 20 4.31 16.91 5.47
N GLU A 21 4.29 15.68 5.96
CA GLU A 21 4.21 14.50 5.10
C GLU A 21 2.97 14.51 4.20
N ASN A 22 1.86 15.02 4.72
CA ASN A 22 0.63 15.17 3.96
C ASN A 22 0.59 16.46 3.14
N ALA A 23 1.04 17.59 3.70
CA ALA A 23 0.99 18.89 3.04
C ALA A 23 1.86 18.98 1.77
N LEU A 24 3.01 18.27 1.74
CA LEU A 24 3.85 18.22 0.55
C LEU A 24 3.13 17.63 -0.68
N ASN A 25 2.08 16.84 -0.49
CA ASN A 25 1.25 16.34 -1.58
C ASN A 25 0.47 17.46 -2.30
N LEU A 26 0.26 18.61 -1.64
CA LEU A 26 -0.34 19.77 -2.27
C LEU A 26 0.54 20.39 -3.38
N LEU A 27 1.83 20.07 -3.41
CA LEU A 27 2.75 20.48 -4.47
C LEU A 27 2.96 19.42 -5.54
N ASP A 28 2.46 18.21 -5.32
CA ASP A 28 2.57 17.09 -6.24
C ASP A 28 1.39 17.10 -7.21
N ASP A 29 1.64 17.31 -8.49
CA ASP A 29 0.60 17.31 -9.52
C ASP A 29 -0.02 15.92 -9.70
N GLY A 30 0.72 14.84 -9.39
CA GLY A 30 0.22 13.47 -9.35
C GLY A 30 -0.79 13.21 -8.22
N ALA A 31 -0.85 14.07 -7.20
CA ALA A 31 -1.76 14.00 -6.06
C ALA A 31 -2.91 15.02 -6.14
N SER A 32 -3.42 15.30 -7.34
CA SER A 32 -4.42 16.36 -7.59
C SER A 32 -5.73 16.20 -6.81
N CYS A 33 -6.07 14.98 -6.38
CA CYS A 33 -7.22 14.71 -5.53
C CYS A 33 -7.11 15.28 -4.11
N ILE A 34 -5.89 15.57 -3.62
CA ILE A 34 -5.70 16.24 -2.33
C ILE A 34 -5.85 17.75 -2.54
N VAL A 35 -6.94 18.29 -2.03
CA VAL A 35 -7.30 19.70 -2.24
C VAL A 35 -6.98 20.59 -1.05
N GLU A 36 -6.95 20.04 0.14
CA GLU A 36 -6.65 20.76 1.38
C GLU A 36 -5.96 19.85 2.41
N VAL A 37 -4.98 20.41 3.11
CA VAL A 37 -4.37 19.80 4.29
C VAL A 37 -4.32 20.84 5.40
N SER A 38 -4.77 20.46 6.60
CA SER A 38 -4.77 21.32 7.77
C SER A 38 -4.20 20.59 8.99
N PHE A 39 -3.72 21.36 9.96
CA PHE A 39 -3.30 20.86 11.26
C PHE A 39 -3.94 21.69 12.37
N GLU A 40 -4.37 21.03 13.46
CA GLU A 40 -5.17 21.63 14.53
C GLU A 40 -6.32 22.47 13.96
N ALA A 41 -7.04 21.90 12.99
CA ALA A 41 -8.09 22.60 12.27
C ALA A 41 -9.31 22.90 13.15
N ASP A 42 -10.01 23.97 12.84
CA ASP A 42 -11.36 24.21 13.36
C ASP A 42 -12.33 23.19 12.71
N GLY A 43 -12.34 21.97 13.24
CA GLY A 43 -13.13 20.84 12.75
C GLY A 43 -13.81 20.08 13.86
N PRO A 44 -14.22 18.81 13.61
CA PRO A 44 -14.69 17.95 14.69
C PRO A 44 -13.60 17.85 15.74
N LYS A 45 -13.74 18.62 16.81
CA LYS A 45 -12.78 18.60 17.95
C LYS A 45 -12.57 17.15 18.33
N ALA A 46 -11.32 16.71 18.30
CA ALA A 46 -10.88 15.41 18.76
C ALA A 46 -10.18 14.50 17.74
N PHE A 47 -10.27 14.73 16.44
CA PHE A 47 -9.46 14.11 15.38
C PHE A 47 -8.97 15.18 14.39
N ASP A 48 -8.50 16.28 14.93
CA ASP A 48 -8.16 17.51 14.21
C ASP A 48 -6.64 17.81 14.18
N ASP A 49 -5.81 16.90 14.70
CA ASP A 49 -4.35 17.09 14.71
C ASP A 49 -3.81 17.26 13.28
N VAL A 50 -4.30 16.45 12.31
CA VAL A 50 -4.07 16.64 10.88
C VAL A 50 -5.32 16.21 10.12
N VAL A 51 -5.78 17.04 9.18
CA VAL A 51 -6.92 16.72 8.31
C VAL A 51 -6.50 16.83 6.85
N VAL A 52 -6.86 15.83 6.05
CA VAL A 52 -6.62 15.80 4.59
C VAL A 52 -7.95 15.69 3.90
N ARG A 53 -8.24 16.61 2.95
CA ARG A 53 -9.49 16.62 2.18
C ARG A 53 -9.25 16.25 0.73
N TYR A 54 -10.19 15.52 0.17
CA TYR A 54 -10.12 14.95 -1.18
C TYR A 54 -11.26 15.47 -2.06
N ASP A 55 -10.90 15.91 -3.26
CA ASP A 55 -11.85 16.20 -4.35
C ASP A 55 -11.17 15.87 -5.69
N PRO A 56 -11.67 14.89 -6.46
CA PRO A 56 -12.80 14.01 -6.14
C PRO A 56 -12.50 13.06 -4.97
N ALA A 57 -13.58 12.61 -4.32
CA ALA A 57 -13.50 11.62 -3.24
C ALA A 57 -12.77 10.36 -3.69
N VAL A 58 -11.88 9.85 -2.83
CA VAL A 58 -11.00 8.72 -3.14
C VAL A 58 -11.61 7.38 -2.71
N VAL A 59 -11.27 6.31 -3.43
CA VAL A 59 -11.68 4.95 -3.07
C VAL A 59 -10.53 4.26 -2.35
N ARG A 60 -10.84 3.61 -1.22
CA ARG A 60 -9.89 2.78 -0.45
C ARG A 60 -10.39 1.35 -0.37
N SER A 61 -9.87 0.59 0.56
CA SER A 61 -10.21 -0.83 0.78
C SER A 61 -11.70 -1.11 1.10
N GLY A 62 -12.49 -0.09 1.45
CA GLY A 62 -13.93 -0.18 1.68
C GLY A 62 -14.76 0.26 0.48
N PRO A 63 -16.08 -0.01 0.51
CA PRO A 63 -17.00 0.38 -0.57
C PRO A 63 -17.28 1.88 -0.60
N GLU A 64 -16.98 2.59 0.48
CA GLU A 64 -17.29 4.01 0.62
C GLU A 64 -16.19 4.89 0.03
N ARG A 65 -16.62 6.00 -0.58
CA ARG A 65 -15.70 7.03 -1.05
C ARG A 65 -15.29 7.91 0.11
N VAL A 66 -13.99 8.12 0.26
CA VAL A 66 -13.42 8.95 1.31
C VAL A 66 -13.27 10.38 0.81
N THR A 67 -13.91 11.32 1.52
CA THR A 67 -13.85 12.77 1.26
C THR A 67 -12.85 13.47 2.18
N ALA A 68 -12.59 12.93 3.35
CA ALA A 68 -11.61 13.46 4.28
C ALA A 68 -11.02 12.39 5.20
N ASP A 69 -9.74 12.52 5.49
CA ASP A 69 -9.05 11.82 6.58
C ASP A 69 -8.83 12.74 7.76
N TYR A 70 -9.26 12.31 8.91
CA TYR A 70 -9.07 12.97 10.20
C TYR A 70 -8.09 12.16 11.04
N HIS A 71 -6.99 12.76 11.45
CA HIS A 71 -5.95 12.08 12.20
C HIS A 71 -5.86 12.62 13.63
N GLN A 72 -5.89 11.71 14.59
CA GLN A 72 -5.46 11.96 15.97
C GLN A 72 -4.06 11.37 16.13
N VAL A 73 -3.09 12.19 16.45
CA VAL A 73 -1.68 11.83 16.50
C VAL A 73 -1.19 11.84 17.93
N LYS A 74 -0.59 10.73 18.39
CA LYS A 74 0.00 10.61 19.73
C LYS A 74 1.41 10.05 19.67
N TRP A 75 2.34 10.88 20.09
CA TRP A 75 3.72 10.50 20.32
C TRP A 75 3.94 10.14 21.78
N HIS A 76 4.63 9.04 22.02
CA HIS A 76 5.01 8.60 23.35
C HIS A 76 6.52 8.54 23.48
N VAL A 77 7.05 8.97 24.64
CA VAL A 77 8.49 9.03 24.93
C VAL A 77 9.11 7.62 25.01
N GLU A 78 8.38 6.67 25.56
CA GLU A 78 8.85 5.32 25.79
C GLU A 78 8.71 4.47 24.53
N TYR A 79 9.83 4.07 23.95
CA TYR A 79 9.83 3.23 22.74
C TYR A 79 9.22 1.84 22.95
N GLY A 80 9.24 1.30 24.15
CA GLY A 80 8.75 -0.04 24.50
C GLY A 80 7.26 -0.14 24.87
N GLY A 81 6.53 0.98 24.86
CA GLY A 81 5.13 1.00 25.29
C GLY A 81 4.20 0.14 24.45
N ARG A 82 3.25 -0.49 25.11
CA ARG A 82 2.25 -1.36 24.52
C ARG A 82 0.87 -0.95 25.00
N PHE A 83 -0.12 -1.09 24.13
CA PHE A 83 -1.51 -0.84 24.45
C PHE A 83 -2.43 -1.95 23.92
N GLY A 84 -3.64 -2.01 24.40
CA GLY A 84 -4.65 -2.95 23.94
C GLY A 84 -6.04 -2.31 23.86
N TYR A 85 -7.03 -3.13 23.62
CA TYR A 85 -8.41 -2.65 23.45
C TYR A 85 -8.96 -1.90 24.68
N ALA A 86 -8.49 -2.24 25.89
CA ALA A 86 -8.89 -1.58 27.12
C ALA A 86 -8.28 -0.19 27.29
N ASP A 87 -7.10 0.05 26.73
CA ASP A 87 -6.46 1.36 26.80
C ASP A 87 -7.19 2.41 25.94
N LEU A 88 -7.95 1.98 24.92
CA LEU A 88 -8.74 2.89 24.08
C LEU A 88 -9.92 3.54 24.80
N VAL A 89 -10.32 3.03 25.97
CA VAL A 89 -11.35 3.62 26.83
C VAL A 89 -10.76 4.46 27.97
N ASP A 90 -9.43 4.46 28.13
CA ASP A 90 -8.76 5.24 29.17
C ASP A 90 -8.30 6.61 28.62
N PRO A 91 -8.83 7.74 29.14
CA PRO A 91 -8.35 9.06 28.74
C PRO A 91 -6.86 9.28 28.97
N SER A 92 -6.28 8.67 30.02
CA SER A 92 -4.87 8.84 30.39
C SER A 92 -3.93 8.28 29.30
N PHE A 93 -4.36 7.27 28.55
CA PHE A 93 -3.60 6.67 27.46
C PHE A 93 -3.19 7.70 26.40
N ILE A 94 -4.06 8.65 26.10
CA ILE A 94 -3.78 9.74 25.16
C ILE A 94 -3.37 11.04 25.86
N GLY A 95 -3.07 10.99 27.16
CA GLY A 95 -2.71 12.17 27.96
C GLY A 95 -3.86 13.13 28.17
N ALA A 96 -5.11 12.68 28.01
CA ALA A 96 -6.30 13.48 28.29
C ALA A 96 -6.78 13.28 29.70
N LYS A 97 -7.57 14.27 30.22
CA LYS A 97 -8.15 14.20 31.57
C LYS A 97 -9.56 13.60 31.62
N THR A 98 -10.32 13.77 30.55
CA THR A 98 -11.75 13.50 30.54
C THR A 98 -12.27 12.62 29.42
N SER A 99 -11.65 12.65 28.25
CA SER A 99 -12.18 11.97 27.07
C SER A 99 -11.19 10.97 26.51
N SER A 100 -11.60 9.72 26.39
CA SER A 100 -10.84 8.64 25.77
C SER A 100 -10.80 8.77 24.24
N ILE A 101 -9.95 7.97 23.58
CA ILE A 101 -9.89 7.97 22.10
C ILE A 101 -11.23 7.53 21.48
N LEU A 102 -11.95 6.57 22.07
CA LEU A 102 -13.24 6.14 21.57
C LEU A 102 -14.34 7.19 21.76
N GLN A 103 -14.33 7.92 22.87
CA GLN A 103 -15.26 9.04 23.07
C GLN A 103 -15.02 10.16 22.07
N ARG A 104 -13.76 10.47 21.80
CA ARG A 104 -13.37 11.42 20.77
C ARG A 104 -13.80 10.95 19.37
N LEU A 105 -13.66 9.65 19.06
CA LEU A 105 -14.13 9.09 17.80
C LEU A 105 -15.65 9.24 17.65
N LYS A 106 -16.43 8.95 18.72
CA LYS A 106 -17.88 9.12 18.74
C LYS A 106 -18.26 10.58 18.46
N GLU A 107 -17.62 11.53 19.15
CA GLU A 107 -17.87 12.98 18.96
C GLU A 107 -17.48 13.42 17.54
N ALA A 108 -16.30 13.03 17.06
CA ALA A 108 -15.84 13.38 15.73
C ALA A 108 -16.76 12.82 14.63
N ARG A 109 -17.25 11.60 14.81
CA ARG A 109 -18.20 10.96 13.90
C ARG A 109 -19.52 11.72 13.78
N GLN A 110 -20.03 12.23 14.88
CA GLN A 110 -21.27 13.01 14.88
C GLN A 110 -21.16 14.36 14.16
N ASN A 111 -19.95 14.92 14.12
CA ASN A 111 -19.68 16.24 13.55
C ASN A 111 -19.06 16.20 12.15
N ALA A 112 -18.64 15.01 11.67
CA ALA A 112 -18.06 14.87 10.35
C ALA A 112 -19.11 14.58 9.28
N GLY A 113 -18.84 15.04 8.05
CA GLY A 113 -19.67 14.75 6.89
C GLY A 113 -19.52 13.30 6.38
N PRO A 114 -20.34 12.91 5.40
CA PRO A 114 -20.25 11.59 4.77
C PRO A 114 -18.87 11.40 4.12
N GLY A 115 -18.37 10.17 4.14
CA GLY A 115 -17.06 9.85 3.59
C GLY A 115 -15.89 10.21 4.51
N ALA A 116 -16.14 10.54 5.79
CA ALA A 116 -15.08 10.76 6.76
C ALA A 116 -14.41 9.44 7.19
N CYS A 117 -13.09 9.42 7.17
CA CYS A 117 -12.25 8.36 7.70
C CYS A 117 -11.46 8.89 8.90
N PHE A 118 -11.35 8.12 9.97
CA PHE A 118 -10.65 8.51 11.20
C PHE A 118 -9.45 7.61 11.43
N SER A 119 -8.32 8.22 11.79
CA SER A 119 -7.07 7.49 12.01
C SER A 119 -6.46 7.87 13.36
N PHE A 120 -6.21 6.87 14.18
CA PHE A 120 -5.40 7.03 15.39
C PHE A 120 -3.96 6.62 15.07
N ILE A 121 -3.02 7.55 15.17
CA ILE A 121 -1.60 7.36 14.86
C ILE A 121 -0.82 7.40 16.17
N THR A 122 -0.09 6.32 16.49
CA THR A 122 0.70 6.25 17.73
C THR A 122 2.01 5.50 17.53
N THR A 123 3.05 5.91 18.28
CA THR A 123 4.34 5.20 18.33
C THR A 123 4.28 3.93 19.19
N TYR A 124 3.30 3.79 20.09
CA TYR A 124 3.09 2.56 20.83
C TYR A 124 2.58 1.44 19.93
N ARG A 125 2.92 0.21 20.27
CA ARG A 125 2.46 -0.99 19.57
C ARG A 125 1.33 -1.68 20.32
N ILE A 126 0.48 -2.37 19.60
CA ILE A 126 -0.53 -3.23 20.21
C ILE A 126 0.16 -4.37 20.96
N LYS A 127 -0.34 -4.71 22.16
CA LYS A 127 0.16 -5.83 22.98
C LYS A 127 0.00 -7.14 22.23
N ASP A 128 1.03 -7.99 22.29
CA ASP A 128 0.96 -9.32 21.70
C ASP A 128 -0.14 -10.13 22.41
N GLY A 129 -0.97 -10.79 21.60
CA GLY A 129 -2.10 -11.57 22.11
C GLY A 129 -3.32 -10.76 22.57
N ASP A 130 -3.28 -9.43 22.53
CA ASP A 130 -4.46 -8.60 22.80
C ASP A 130 -5.50 -8.76 21.68
N PRO A 131 -6.82 -8.82 22.01
CA PRO A 131 -7.87 -8.86 20.98
C PRO A 131 -7.78 -7.78 19.90
N LEU A 132 -7.27 -6.59 20.23
CA LEU A 132 -7.09 -5.50 19.29
C LEU A 132 -6.13 -5.87 18.14
N ALA A 133 -5.11 -6.67 18.42
CA ALA A 133 -4.17 -7.13 17.38
C ALA A 133 -4.86 -7.96 16.28
N ASP A 134 -5.90 -8.69 16.65
CA ASP A 134 -6.72 -9.46 15.69
C ASP A 134 -7.67 -8.58 14.87
N LEU A 135 -7.96 -7.38 15.36
CA LEU A 135 -8.94 -6.46 14.76
C LEU A 135 -8.31 -5.42 13.84
N VAL A 136 -7.00 -5.23 13.87
CA VAL A 136 -6.33 -4.27 13.00
C VAL A 136 -5.82 -4.96 11.73
N SER A 137 -6.26 -4.47 10.58
CA SER A 137 -5.83 -4.96 9.27
C SER A 137 -4.32 -4.75 9.07
N GLY A 138 -3.61 -5.79 8.69
CA GLY A 138 -2.20 -5.70 8.31
C GLY A 138 -1.98 -4.93 7.00
N ASN A 139 -3.01 -4.75 6.19
CA ASN A 139 -2.94 -4.14 4.87
C ASN A 139 -2.97 -2.61 4.92
N ASP A 140 -4.00 -2.06 5.58
CA ASP A 140 -4.34 -0.64 5.52
C ASP A 140 -4.61 -0.04 6.90
N ARG A 141 -4.37 -0.81 7.96
CA ARG A 141 -4.59 -0.45 9.36
C ARG A 141 -6.05 -0.15 9.70
N SER A 142 -7.00 -0.49 8.83
CA SER A 142 -8.42 -0.37 9.14
C SER A 142 -8.82 -1.30 10.27
N LEU A 143 -9.75 -0.87 11.10
CA LEU A 143 -10.38 -1.73 12.09
C LEU A 143 -11.32 -2.70 11.36
N LEU A 144 -11.08 -4.00 11.52
CA LEU A 144 -11.89 -5.09 10.95
C LEU A 144 -13.20 -5.21 11.72
N VAL A 145 -14.09 -4.25 11.52
CA VAL A 145 -15.33 -4.10 12.30
C VAL A 145 -16.17 -5.38 12.23
N GLU A 146 -16.29 -6.00 11.06
CA GLU A 146 -17.04 -7.24 10.90
C GLU A 146 -16.47 -8.37 11.78
N LYS A 147 -15.15 -8.48 11.88
CA LYS A 147 -14.50 -9.49 12.72
C LYS A 147 -14.80 -9.30 14.20
N LEU A 148 -15.03 -8.06 14.64
CA LEU A 148 -15.45 -7.77 16.01
C LEU A 148 -16.86 -8.33 16.31
N PHE A 149 -17.71 -8.42 15.27
CA PHE A 149 -19.10 -8.86 15.42
C PHE A 149 -19.35 -10.29 14.93
N ASP A 150 -18.38 -10.90 14.24
CA ASP A 150 -18.45 -12.30 13.81
C ASP A 150 -18.29 -13.25 15.02
N GLY A 151 -19.02 -14.37 15.00
CA GLY A 151 -18.91 -15.45 15.98
C GLY A 151 -19.87 -15.37 17.14
N THR A 152 -19.46 -15.83 18.33
CA THR A 152 -20.34 -15.94 19.50
C THR A 152 -20.88 -14.59 19.96
N LYS A 153 -22.20 -14.51 20.08
CA LYS A 153 -22.91 -13.28 20.52
C LYS A 153 -22.81 -13.00 22.02
N THR A 154 -22.11 -13.86 22.79
CA THR A 154 -22.02 -13.75 24.24
C THR A 154 -20.93 -12.74 24.65
N ASP A 155 -21.22 -11.93 25.65
CA ASP A 155 -20.27 -10.96 26.22
C ASP A 155 -19.04 -11.62 26.88
N GLY A 156 -19.12 -12.91 27.19
CA GLY A 156 -18.00 -13.69 27.72
C GLY A 156 -17.00 -14.21 26.68
N SER A 157 -17.28 -14.06 25.39
CA SER A 157 -16.32 -14.40 24.34
C SER A 157 -15.23 -13.34 24.22
N ARG A 158 -14.07 -13.69 23.65
CA ARG A 158 -12.94 -12.77 23.46
C ARG A 158 -13.36 -11.45 22.78
N MET A 159 -14.10 -11.49 21.70
CA MET A 159 -14.62 -10.31 21.01
C MET A 159 -15.85 -9.71 21.70
N GLY A 160 -16.63 -10.53 22.42
CA GLY A 160 -17.74 -10.09 23.26
C GLY A 160 -17.29 -9.15 24.38
N ALA A 161 -16.19 -9.48 25.05
CA ALA A 161 -15.61 -8.63 26.10
C ALA A 161 -15.19 -7.25 25.54
N VAL A 162 -14.61 -7.19 24.35
CA VAL A 162 -14.25 -5.94 23.65
C VAL A 162 -15.52 -5.12 23.37
N ARG A 163 -16.53 -5.74 22.73
CA ARG A 163 -17.81 -5.08 22.40
C ARG A 163 -18.48 -4.53 23.66
N LYS A 164 -18.54 -5.35 24.70
CA LYS A 164 -19.15 -4.95 25.99
C LYS A 164 -18.47 -3.74 26.57
N LEU A 165 -17.14 -3.79 26.73
CA LEU A 165 -16.36 -2.69 27.31
C LEU A 165 -16.55 -1.39 26.52
N TRP A 166 -16.42 -1.46 25.18
CA TRP A 166 -16.52 -0.27 24.35
C TRP A 166 -17.94 0.30 24.30
N ARG A 167 -18.96 -0.55 24.23
CA ARG A 167 -20.37 -0.14 24.27
C ARG A 167 -20.75 0.52 25.60
N GLU A 168 -20.40 -0.10 26.73
CA GLU A 168 -20.66 0.45 28.07
C GLU A 168 -19.94 1.78 28.27
N HIS A 169 -18.67 1.87 27.87
CA HIS A 169 -17.88 3.10 27.98
C HIS A 169 -18.47 4.25 27.15
N LEU A 170 -18.97 3.95 25.97
CA LEU A 170 -19.59 4.95 25.09
C LEU A 170 -21.07 5.23 25.43
N GLY A 171 -21.66 4.53 26.38
CA GLY A 171 -23.07 4.67 26.74
C GLY A 171 -24.01 4.35 25.58
N LEU A 172 -23.74 3.27 24.83
CA LEU A 172 -24.53 2.87 23.66
C LEU A 172 -25.54 1.80 24.01
N ALA A 173 -26.71 1.87 23.38
CA ALA A 173 -27.81 0.94 23.63
C ALA A 173 -27.54 -0.45 22.99
N ASP A 174 -26.97 -0.48 21.80
CA ASP A 174 -26.79 -1.70 21.03
C ASP A 174 -25.46 -1.78 20.28
N ASN A 175 -25.27 -2.88 19.57
CA ASN A 175 -24.07 -3.15 18.79
C ASN A 175 -24.05 -2.42 17.45
N GLU A 176 -25.17 -2.03 16.88
CA GLU A 176 -25.24 -1.34 15.59
C GLU A 176 -24.73 0.11 15.77
N ASP A 177 -25.07 0.76 16.88
CA ASP A 177 -24.50 2.05 17.25
C ASP A 177 -22.96 1.97 17.34
N LEU A 178 -22.45 0.92 18.00
CA LEU A 178 -20.99 0.69 18.08
C LEU A 178 -20.37 0.45 16.70
N ARG A 179 -21.00 -0.35 15.86
CA ARG A 179 -20.57 -0.61 14.49
C ARG A 179 -20.47 0.69 13.68
N GLY A 180 -21.49 1.54 13.76
CA GLY A 180 -21.51 2.85 13.10
C GLY A 180 -20.38 3.78 13.56
N ILE A 181 -20.06 3.81 14.86
CA ILE A 181 -18.96 4.64 15.39
C ILE A 181 -17.61 4.10 14.88
N LEU A 182 -17.41 2.80 14.84
CA LEU A 182 -16.15 2.16 14.45
C LEU A 182 -15.94 2.08 12.93
N ALA A 183 -16.95 2.34 12.12
CA ALA A 183 -16.84 2.33 10.66
C ALA A 183 -15.73 3.28 10.19
N ASN A 184 -14.93 2.88 9.20
CA ASN A 184 -13.83 3.69 8.66
C ASN A 184 -12.85 4.22 9.74
N PHE A 185 -12.69 3.49 10.84
CA PHE A 185 -11.66 3.79 11.85
C PHE A 185 -10.40 2.98 11.56
N ARG A 186 -9.24 3.62 11.70
CA ARG A 186 -7.92 3.06 11.43
C ARG A 186 -6.99 3.27 12.62
N ILE A 187 -6.13 2.29 12.91
CA ILE A 187 -5.18 2.36 14.02
C ILE A 187 -3.77 2.09 13.47
N PHE A 188 -2.96 3.13 13.41
CA PHE A 188 -1.56 3.08 13.03
C PHE A 188 -0.71 2.94 14.29
N ASP A 189 -0.57 1.71 14.77
CA ASP A 189 0.30 1.37 15.90
C ASP A 189 1.75 1.19 15.46
N GLY A 190 2.70 1.44 16.34
CA GLY A 190 4.13 1.35 16.04
C GLY A 190 4.51 2.24 14.84
N HIS A 191 3.87 3.40 14.73
CA HIS A 191 4.17 4.34 13.65
C HIS A 191 5.61 4.83 13.74
N ARG A 192 6.14 5.33 12.64
CA ARG A 192 7.53 5.77 12.48
C ARG A 192 7.99 6.73 13.57
N SER A 193 9.26 6.65 13.93
CA SER A 193 9.91 7.59 14.84
C SER A 193 10.00 9.00 14.24
N LEU A 194 10.36 9.98 15.08
CA LEU A 194 10.64 11.34 14.60
C LEU A 194 11.69 11.37 13.48
N GLU A 195 12.78 10.60 13.61
CA GLU A 195 13.83 10.59 12.60
C GLU A 195 13.40 9.92 11.29
N GLU A 196 12.68 8.80 11.36
CA GLU A 196 12.14 8.14 10.16
C GLU A 196 11.13 9.03 9.42
N LEU A 197 10.31 9.81 10.15
CA LEU A 197 9.42 10.81 9.54
C LEU A 197 10.21 11.95 8.89
N LYS A 198 11.27 12.45 9.53
CA LYS A 198 12.14 13.47 8.97
C LYS A 198 12.77 13.02 7.65
N GLU A 199 13.33 11.80 7.62
CA GLU A 199 13.91 11.22 6.41
C GLU A 199 12.88 11.09 5.28
N SER A 200 11.67 10.62 5.60
CA SER A 200 10.56 10.51 4.65
C SER A 200 10.15 11.87 4.09
N ILE A 201 10.04 12.89 4.95
CA ILE A 201 9.69 14.25 4.55
C ILE A 201 10.79 14.86 3.66
N ILE A 202 12.06 14.69 4.02
CA ILE A 202 13.19 15.19 3.21
C ILE A 202 13.17 14.58 1.81
N LEU A 203 12.92 13.27 1.73
CA LEU A 203 12.85 12.59 0.45
C LEU A 203 11.68 13.11 -0.40
N ARG A 204 10.50 13.25 0.20
CA ARG A 204 9.31 13.78 -0.47
C ARG A 204 9.47 15.24 -0.86
N ALA A 205 10.03 16.07 0.02
CA ALA A 205 10.30 17.47 -0.24
C ALA A 205 11.19 17.66 -1.48
N LYS A 206 12.21 16.80 -1.65
CA LYS A 206 13.06 16.81 -2.84
C LYS A 206 12.28 16.55 -4.13
N THR A 207 11.28 15.64 -4.11
CA THR A 207 10.50 15.32 -5.31
C THR A 207 9.60 16.46 -5.76
N VAL A 208 9.15 17.30 -4.82
CA VAL A 208 8.27 18.44 -5.10
C VAL A 208 9.01 19.80 -5.05
N GLY A 209 10.33 19.78 -5.01
CA GLY A 209 11.17 20.98 -5.06
C GLY A 209 11.14 21.83 -3.78
N VAL A 210 10.88 21.24 -2.62
CA VAL A 210 10.93 21.94 -1.33
C VAL A 210 12.31 21.79 -0.68
N LEU A 211 12.90 22.90 -0.30
CA LEU A 211 14.19 22.95 0.37
C LEU A 211 14.04 22.60 1.86
N THR A 212 14.77 21.60 2.29
CA THR A 212 14.83 21.16 3.69
C THR A 212 16.26 21.28 4.23
N THR A 213 16.43 21.10 5.54
CA THR A 213 17.77 20.93 6.15
C THR A 213 18.42 19.63 5.69
N LEU A 214 19.76 19.58 5.78
CA LEU A 214 20.50 18.33 5.50
C LEU A 214 20.04 17.22 6.46
N PRO A 215 20.01 15.95 6.01
CA PRO A 215 19.61 14.81 6.85
C PRO A 215 20.44 14.68 8.14
N THR A 216 21.71 15.13 8.09
CA THR A 216 22.65 15.09 9.22
C THR A 216 22.47 16.24 10.21
N SER A 217 21.61 17.23 9.92
CA SER A 217 21.33 18.32 10.87
C SER A 217 20.45 17.83 12.02
N SER A 218 20.80 18.21 13.25
CA SER A 218 19.93 18.00 14.43
C SER A 218 18.65 18.81 14.35
N ASP A 219 18.70 19.97 13.69
CA ASP A 219 17.57 20.88 13.55
C ASP A 219 16.79 20.58 12.27
N PHE A 220 15.48 20.59 12.37
CA PHE A 220 14.62 20.40 11.23
C PHE A 220 13.77 21.66 10.99
N ARG A 221 14.15 22.42 9.96
CA ARG A 221 13.54 23.72 9.63
C ARG A 221 12.02 23.68 9.54
N LEU A 222 11.45 22.57 9.05
CA LEU A 222 10.00 22.43 8.91
C LEU A 222 9.27 22.31 10.27
N ASP A 223 9.93 21.80 11.33
CA ASP A 223 9.35 21.78 12.67
C ASP A 223 9.23 23.23 13.23
N GLU A 224 10.22 24.06 12.97
CA GLU A 224 10.19 25.48 13.36
C GLU A 224 9.15 26.26 12.56
N LEU A 225 9.06 26.00 11.27
CA LEU A 225 8.08 26.62 10.40
C LEU A 225 6.66 26.28 10.83
N ALA A 226 6.35 25.01 11.14
CA ALA A 226 5.04 24.61 11.65
C ALA A 226 4.65 25.40 12.92
N ARG A 227 5.59 25.56 13.86
CA ARG A 227 5.37 26.36 15.06
C ARG A 227 5.11 27.85 14.74
N ALA A 228 5.83 28.40 13.77
CA ALA A 228 5.63 29.78 13.34
C ALA A 228 4.26 29.97 12.68
N LEU A 229 3.82 29.02 11.84
CA LEU A 229 2.51 29.01 11.19
C LEU A 229 1.38 28.97 12.23
N LYS A 230 1.49 28.08 13.22
CA LYS A 230 0.53 28.00 14.33
C LYS A 230 0.42 29.32 15.10
N LYS A 231 1.54 29.98 15.41
CA LYS A 231 1.54 31.30 16.06
C LYS A 231 0.88 32.40 15.21
N ARG A 232 0.91 32.27 13.90
CA ARG A 232 0.29 33.19 12.92
C ARG A 232 -1.18 32.85 12.66
N GLY A 233 -1.73 31.80 13.26
CA GLY A 233 -3.09 31.31 13.01
C GLY A 233 -3.28 30.71 11.60
N LEU A 234 -2.20 30.29 10.93
CA LEU A 234 -2.21 29.67 9.62
C LEU A 234 -2.13 28.17 9.78
N ASN A 235 -3.26 27.48 9.67
CA ASN A 235 -3.38 26.07 9.97
C ASN A 235 -4.09 25.23 8.89
N SER A 236 -4.58 25.86 7.81
CA SER A 236 -5.21 25.18 6.68
C SER A 236 -4.68 25.70 5.36
N PHE A 237 -4.38 24.78 4.43
CA PHE A 237 -3.72 25.08 3.17
C PHE A 237 -4.37 24.31 2.03
N THR A 238 -4.75 25.06 0.98
CA THR A 238 -5.03 24.52 -0.35
C THR A 238 -3.74 24.40 -1.16
N ARG A 239 -3.79 23.81 -2.34
CA ARG A 239 -2.65 23.75 -3.28
C ARG A 239 -2.05 25.13 -3.55
N GLU A 240 -2.92 26.12 -3.79
CA GLU A 240 -2.50 27.49 -4.09
C GLU A 240 -1.85 28.17 -2.89
N THR A 241 -2.56 28.15 -1.75
CA THR A 241 -2.05 28.82 -0.52
C THR A 241 -0.80 28.16 0.03
N PHE A 242 -0.66 26.84 -0.12
CA PHE A 242 0.56 26.12 0.29
C PHE A 242 1.74 26.45 -0.63
N ARG A 243 1.54 26.52 -1.94
CA ARG A 243 2.57 26.93 -2.88
C ARG A 243 3.02 28.37 -2.61
N GLN A 244 2.07 29.26 -2.32
CA GLN A 244 2.40 30.65 -1.95
C GLN A 244 3.19 30.70 -0.64
N LEU A 245 2.76 29.97 0.38
CA LEU A 245 3.51 29.83 1.63
C LEU A 245 4.96 29.40 1.38
N CYS A 246 5.17 28.36 0.58
CA CYS A 246 6.51 27.85 0.29
C CYS A 246 7.40 28.88 -0.43
N LYS A 247 6.81 29.76 -1.25
CA LYS A 247 7.51 30.90 -1.86
C LYS A 247 7.86 31.95 -0.82
N ASP A 248 6.89 32.38 -0.01
CA ASP A 248 7.06 33.43 1.00
C ASP A 248 8.12 33.06 2.05
N GLU A 249 8.16 31.79 2.42
CA GLU A 249 9.16 31.26 3.34
C GLU A 249 10.51 30.89 2.67
N SER A 250 10.63 31.15 1.35
CA SER A 250 11.84 30.84 0.57
C SER A 250 12.29 29.39 0.72
N ILE A 251 11.34 28.46 0.73
CA ILE A 251 11.60 27.03 0.78
C ILE A 251 11.24 26.31 -0.52
N LEU A 252 10.62 26.99 -1.49
CA LEU A 252 10.43 26.44 -2.81
C LEU A 252 11.67 26.67 -3.66
N ALA A 253 12.30 25.58 -4.12
CA ALA A 253 13.39 25.70 -5.09
C ALA A 253 12.81 26.22 -6.42
N GLU A 254 13.51 27.17 -7.04
CA GLU A 254 13.26 27.48 -8.44
C GLU A 254 13.75 26.31 -9.30
N ILE A 255 12.99 25.26 -9.34
CA ILE A 255 13.24 24.19 -10.30
C ILE A 255 12.63 24.68 -11.61
N ALA A 256 13.47 24.98 -12.58
CA ALA A 256 13.06 24.88 -13.97
C ALA A 256 12.64 23.41 -14.14
N ALA A 257 11.36 23.15 -14.03
CA ALA A 257 10.78 21.83 -14.24
C ALA A 257 11.04 21.48 -15.71
N ALA A 258 12.07 20.70 -15.97
CA ALA A 258 12.04 19.85 -17.14
C ALA A 258 10.79 19.00 -16.93
N ALA A 259 9.77 19.23 -17.75
CA ALA A 259 8.51 18.48 -17.66
C ALA A 259 8.90 17.00 -17.68
N ASP A 260 8.53 16.28 -16.64
CA ASP A 260 8.77 14.84 -16.56
C ASP A 260 8.10 14.20 -17.79
N PRO A 261 8.84 13.59 -18.72
CA PRO A 261 8.27 13.11 -19.95
C PRO A 261 7.37 11.87 -19.74
N TYR A 262 7.44 11.26 -18.56
CA TYR A 262 6.69 10.06 -18.25
C TYR A 262 5.31 10.38 -17.70
N LEU A 263 4.25 9.90 -18.35
CA LEU A 263 2.88 9.95 -17.86
C LEU A 263 2.74 8.95 -16.69
N PRO A 264 2.44 9.41 -15.46
CA PRO A 264 2.16 8.51 -14.36
C PRO A 264 0.82 7.80 -14.57
N VAL A 265 0.83 6.47 -14.49
CA VAL A 265 -0.34 5.61 -14.68
C VAL A 265 -0.39 4.60 -13.55
N ALA A 266 -1.54 4.48 -12.86
CA ALA A 266 -1.71 3.54 -11.76
C ALA A 266 -2.72 2.45 -12.09
N VAL A 267 -2.39 1.20 -11.74
CA VAL A 267 -3.35 0.07 -11.71
C VAL A 267 -3.38 -0.49 -10.30
N ARG A 268 -4.57 -0.48 -9.67
CA ARG A 268 -4.72 -0.80 -8.25
C ARG A 268 -5.82 -1.84 -8.05
N SER A 269 -5.44 -3.04 -7.66
CA SER A 269 -6.37 -4.11 -7.27
C SER A 269 -6.39 -4.36 -5.76
N PHE A 270 -5.46 -3.77 -5.02
CA PHE A 270 -5.49 -3.59 -3.56
C PHE A 270 -4.76 -2.31 -3.17
N LEU A 271 -5.03 -1.81 -1.96
CA LEU A 271 -4.34 -0.64 -1.39
C LEU A 271 -3.47 -1.11 -0.22
N GLY A 272 -2.20 -0.76 -0.25
CA GLY A 272 -1.27 -1.01 0.85
C GLY A 272 -1.43 0.01 1.99
N PRO A 273 -0.77 -0.22 3.15
CA PRO A 273 -0.84 0.67 4.33
C PRO A 273 -0.35 2.10 4.07
N ALA A 274 0.57 2.28 3.16
CA ALA A 274 0.95 3.56 2.58
C ALA A 274 0.25 3.67 1.24
N SER A 275 -1.09 3.66 1.25
CA SER A 275 -1.85 3.83 0.03
C SER A 275 -1.54 5.20 -0.53
N ASP A 276 -0.51 5.23 -1.33
CA ASP A 276 -0.17 6.38 -2.11
C ASP A 276 -1.26 6.55 -3.15
N ILE A 277 -2.25 7.31 -2.76
CA ILE A 277 -3.17 7.98 -3.67
C ILE A 277 -2.34 8.88 -4.59
N VAL A 278 -1.11 9.13 -4.17
CA VAL A 278 -0.06 9.91 -4.81
C VAL A 278 0.56 9.14 -5.96
N GLY A 279 0.73 9.78 -7.08
CA GLY A 279 1.55 9.31 -8.21
C GLY A 279 0.85 9.24 -9.55
N ALA A 280 -0.49 9.23 -9.63
CA ALA A 280 -1.24 9.34 -10.87
C ALA A 280 -2.55 10.08 -10.65
N LEU A 281 -3.00 10.83 -11.66
CA LEU A 281 -4.30 11.49 -11.66
C LEU A 281 -5.44 10.45 -11.60
N PRO A 282 -6.64 10.80 -11.11
CA PRO A 282 -7.78 9.89 -11.10
C PRO A 282 -8.11 9.29 -12.46
N GLU A 283 -8.04 10.10 -13.54
CA GLU A 283 -8.23 9.66 -14.92
C GLU A 283 -7.11 8.76 -15.44
N ASP A 284 -5.94 8.79 -14.80
CA ASP A 284 -4.79 7.94 -15.09
C ASP A 284 -4.62 6.79 -14.09
N SER A 285 -5.68 6.52 -13.33
CA SER A 285 -5.73 5.45 -12.32
C SER A 285 -6.88 4.48 -12.60
N LEU A 286 -6.55 3.21 -12.80
CA LEU A 286 -7.53 2.12 -12.84
C LEU A 286 -7.71 1.54 -11.45
N MET A 287 -8.90 1.68 -10.90
CA MET A 287 -9.26 1.22 -9.56
C MET A 287 -10.07 -0.07 -9.63
N LEU A 288 -9.43 -1.21 -9.45
CA LEU A 288 -10.05 -2.55 -9.42
C LEU A 288 -10.42 -3.01 -8.00
N THR A 289 -10.17 -2.20 -6.98
CA THR A 289 -10.37 -2.59 -5.57
C THR A 289 -11.80 -3.03 -5.25
N GLY A 290 -12.80 -2.47 -5.94
CA GLY A 290 -14.20 -2.88 -5.81
C GLY A 290 -14.50 -4.29 -6.32
N SER A 291 -13.63 -4.85 -7.16
CA SER A 291 -13.74 -6.22 -7.68
C SER A 291 -13.20 -7.27 -6.71
N PHE A 292 -12.52 -6.84 -5.65
CA PHE A 292 -11.88 -7.73 -4.70
C PHE A 292 -12.46 -7.54 -3.29
N ARG A 293 -12.57 -8.64 -2.55
CA ARG A 293 -12.81 -8.65 -1.12
C ARG A 293 -11.51 -9.10 -0.45
N GLN A 294 -10.80 -8.16 0.19
CA GLN A 294 -9.41 -8.36 0.63
C GLN A 294 -8.51 -8.64 -0.59
N ARG A 295 -7.96 -9.86 -0.71
CA ARG A 295 -7.12 -10.30 -1.85
C ARG A 295 -7.83 -11.30 -2.78
N TYR A 296 -9.12 -11.54 -2.58
CA TYR A 296 -9.88 -12.50 -3.39
C TYR A 296 -10.76 -11.77 -4.38
N LEU A 297 -10.77 -12.25 -5.61
CA LEU A 297 -11.79 -11.84 -6.58
C LEU A 297 -13.15 -12.18 -6.00
N ARG A 298 -14.13 -11.31 -6.14
CA ARG A 298 -15.50 -11.57 -5.71
C ARG A 298 -16.07 -12.76 -6.47
N ASP A 299 -16.90 -13.57 -5.79
CA ASP A 299 -17.45 -14.83 -6.34
C ASP A 299 -18.32 -14.62 -7.59
N ASP A 300 -18.88 -13.41 -7.79
CA ASP A 300 -19.71 -13.02 -8.94
C ASP A 300 -18.88 -12.55 -10.15
N LEU A 301 -17.54 -12.45 -10.03
CA LEU A 301 -16.63 -11.95 -11.06
C LEU A 301 -15.67 -13.03 -11.54
N ASP A 302 -15.20 -12.85 -12.77
CA ASP A 302 -14.23 -13.72 -13.43
C ASP A 302 -13.02 -12.93 -13.92
N TRP A 303 -11.81 -13.51 -13.78
CA TRP A 303 -10.57 -12.88 -14.14
C TRP A 303 -10.47 -12.53 -15.63
N GLN A 304 -10.92 -13.43 -16.50
CA GLN A 304 -10.84 -13.26 -17.96
C GLN A 304 -11.91 -12.31 -18.47
N ARG A 305 -13.14 -12.43 -17.94
CA ARG A 305 -14.29 -11.66 -18.40
C ARG A 305 -14.31 -10.26 -17.82
N ASP A 306 -13.98 -10.12 -16.51
CA ASP A 306 -14.26 -8.88 -15.78
C ASP A 306 -13.00 -8.07 -15.44
N ILE A 307 -11.85 -8.71 -15.25
CA ILE A 307 -10.60 -8.01 -14.85
C ILE A 307 -9.70 -7.73 -16.04
N ARG A 308 -9.40 -8.76 -16.82
CA ARG A 308 -8.47 -8.65 -17.96
C ARG A 308 -8.85 -7.54 -18.94
N PRO A 309 -10.09 -7.43 -19.44
CA PRO A 309 -10.44 -6.39 -20.40
C PRO A 309 -10.28 -4.98 -19.84
N GLN A 310 -10.62 -4.77 -18.55
CA GLN A 310 -10.46 -3.47 -17.94
C GLN A 310 -8.99 -3.02 -17.90
N VAL A 311 -8.05 -3.93 -17.59
CA VAL A 311 -6.61 -3.64 -17.60
C VAL A 311 -6.12 -3.37 -19.00
N GLU A 312 -6.49 -4.21 -19.97
CA GLU A 312 -6.08 -4.09 -21.37
C GLU A 312 -6.57 -2.77 -21.99
N ASP A 313 -7.86 -2.47 -21.88
CA ASP A 313 -8.46 -1.27 -22.48
C ASP A 313 -7.88 0.00 -21.85
N PHE A 314 -7.75 0.01 -20.52
CA PHE A 314 -7.18 1.13 -19.81
C PHE A 314 -5.73 1.42 -20.25
N LEU A 315 -4.86 0.42 -20.25
CA LEU A 315 -3.46 0.61 -20.62
C LEU A 315 -3.30 0.98 -22.09
N ARG A 316 -4.05 0.35 -23.01
CA ARG A 316 -4.05 0.73 -24.43
C ARG A 316 -4.46 2.18 -24.64
N ALA A 317 -5.46 2.67 -23.90
CA ALA A 317 -5.85 4.08 -23.97
C ALA A 317 -4.73 5.03 -23.48
N LYS A 318 -3.94 4.61 -22.47
CA LYS A 318 -2.80 5.41 -22.00
C LYS A 318 -1.62 5.43 -22.97
N VAL A 319 -1.36 4.33 -23.64
CA VAL A 319 -0.34 4.26 -24.72
C VAL A 319 -0.66 5.23 -25.86
N VAL A 320 -1.92 5.35 -26.25
CA VAL A 320 -2.33 6.33 -27.28
C VAL A 320 -2.07 7.77 -26.83
N ARG A 321 -2.18 8.04 -25.51
CA ARG A 321 -1.96 9.39 -24.93
C ARG A 321 -0.47 9.73 -24.77
N SER A 322 0.36 8.75 -24.41
CA SER A 322 1.80 8.95 -24.21
C SER A 322 2.59 7.69 -24.52
N PRO A 323 3.70 7.81 -25.29
CA PRO A 323 4.64 6.70 -25.50
C PRO A 323 5.59 6.48 -24.31
N MET A 324 5.51 7.28 -23.26
CA MET A 324 6.36 7.20 -22.06
C MET A 324 5.48 7.07 -20.83
N LEU A 325 5.45 5.91 -20.19
CA LEU A 325 4.58 5.63 -19.05
C LEU A 325 5.38 5.29 -17.79
N ARG A 326 5.02 5.92 -16.68
CA ARG A 326 5.48 5.54 -15.34
C ARG A 326 4.40 4.77 -14.63
N LEU A 327 4.54 3.44 -14.55
CA LEU A 327 3.52 2.54 -14.00
C LEU A 327 3.67 2.35 -12.50
N ILE A 328 2.55 2.48 -11.80
CA ILE A 328 2.37 2.18 -10.38
C ILE A 328 1.46 0.96 -10.29
N LEU A 329 2.03 -0.20 -9.93
CA LEU A 329 1.31 -1.47 -9.86
C LEU A 329 1.07 -1.88 -8.40
N ASP A 330 0.05 -1.29 -7.77
CA ASP A 330 -0.49 -1.73 -6.48
C ASP A 330 -1.51 -2.85 -6.73
N ALA A 331 -1.04 -3.97 -7.26
CA ALA A 331 -1.90 -4.93 -7.89
C ALA A 331 -1.49 -6.38 -7.60
N HIS A 332 -2.42 -7.30 -7.82
CA HIS A 332 -2.16 -8.74 -7.83
C HIS A 332 -1.09 -9.08 -8.87
N ALA A 333 -0.36 -10.16 -8.64
CA ALA A 333 0.69 -10.66 -9.54
C ALA A 333 0.18 -10.87 -10.97
N SER A 334 -1.02 -11.40 -11.10
CA SER A 334 -1.69 -11.63 -12.40
C SER A 334 -2.02 -10.33 -13.13
N VAL A 335 -2.39 -9.28 -12.41
CA VAL A 335 -2.63 -7.95 -13.00
C VAL A 335 -1.31 -7.33 -13.48
N ALA A 336 -0.24 -7.49 -12.71
CA ALA A 336 1.09 -7.04 -13.13
C ALA A 336 1.57 -7.79 -14.39
N PHE A 337 1.32 -9.09 -14.46
CA PHE A 337 1.64 -9.90 -15.62
C PHE A 337 0.87 -9.43 -16.87
N ILE A 338 -0.45 -9.23 -16.77
CA ILE A 338 -1.27 -8.72 -17.89
C ILE A 338 -0.80 -7.32 -18.31
N ALA A 339 -0.49 -6.44 -17.36
CA ALA A 339 0.05 -5.12 -17.70
C ALA A 339 1.34 -5.23 -18.53
N GLY A 340 2.21 -6.18 -18.20
CA GLY A 340 3.39 -6.49 -19.01
C GLY A 340 3.06 -7.03 -20.39
N ALA A 341 2.07 -7.91 -20.52
CA ALA A 341 1.65 -8.48 -21.79
C ALA A 341 1.04 -7.43 -22.75
N VAL A 342 0.30 -6.47 -22.20
CA VAL A 342 -0.26 -5.34 -22.98
C VAL A 342 0.83 -4.36 -23.43
N LEU A 343 1.80 -4.12 -22.54
CA LEU A 343 2.91 -3.19 -22.77
C LEU A 343 4.21 -3.97 -23.10
N ASP A 344 4.09 -4.90 -24.01
CA ASP A 344 5.21 -5.70 -24.46
C ASP A 344 6.28 -4.85 -25.20
N VAL A 345 7.42 -5.45 -25.45
CA VAL A 345 8.56 -4.77 -26.12
C VAL A 345 8.18 -4.23 -27.51
N LYS A 346 7.19 -4.83 -28.16
CA LYS A 346 6.71 -4.41 -29.48
C LYS A 346 5.77 -3.22 -29.44
N SER A 347 5.26 -2.86 -28.27
CA SER A 347 4.36 -1.70 -28.09
C SER A 347 5.05 -0.37 -28.40
N GLY A 348 6.38 -0.31 -28.41
CA GLY A 348 7.17 0.91 -28.66
C GLY A 348 7.08 1.92 -27.50
N VAL A 349 6.55 1.51 -26.35
CA VAL A 349 6.37 2.36 -25.18
C VAL A 349 7.58 2.28 -24.27
N SER A 350 8.08 3.42 -23.81
CA SER A 350 9.11 3.50 -22.78
C SER A 350 8.45 3.39 -21.39
N ILE A 351 8.84 2.39 -20.62
CA ILE A 351 8.22 2.08 -19.35
C ILE A 351 9.19 2.31 -18.19
N GLU A 352 8.71 3.06 -17.20
CA GLU A 352 9.24 3.09 -15.84
C GLU A 352 8.28 2.39 -14.89
N LEU A 353 8.79 1.53 -14.00
CA LEU A 353 7.99 0.90 -12.94
C LEU A 353 8.29 1.56 -11.60
N VAL A 354 7.27 1.97 -10.89
CA VAL A 354 7.42 2.42 -9.49
C VAL A 354 7.38 1.19 -8.59
N GLN A 355 8.56 0.73 -8.19
CA GLN A 355 8.69 -0.39 -7.26
C GLN A 355 8.71 0.10 -5.82
N LYS A 356 7.73 -0.33 -5.04
CA LYS A 356 7.66 -0.05 -3.59
C LYS A 356 8.57 -1.00 -2.83
N GLY A 357 9.40 -0.44 -1.96
CA GLY A 357 10.26 -1.15 -1.03
C GLY A 357 9.86 -0.88 0.42
N ARG A 358 10.59 -1.47 1.37
CA ARG A 358 10.38 -1.21 2.82
C ARG A 358 10.70 0.23 3.23
N VAL A 359 11.52 0.93 2.46
CA VAL A 359 12.06 2.27 2.78
C VAL A 359 11.69 3.29 1.68
N GLY A 360 10.54 3.14 1.03
CA GLY A 360 10.08 4.06 -0.01
C GLY A 360 9.97 3.43 -1.39
N SER A 361 9.64 4.25 -2.38
CA SER A 361 9.48 3.85 -3.77
C SER A 361 10.72 4.19 -4.59
N ARG A 362 11.05 3.35 -5.56
CA ARG A 362 12.12 3.58 -6.54
C ARG A 362 11.58 3.41 -7.94
N VAL A 363 12.05 4.21 -8.87
CA VAL A 363 11.78 4.04 -10.29
C VAL A 363 12.74 2.99 -10.84
N TRP A 364 12.20 1.96 -11.48
CA TRP A 364 12.93 0.86 -12.10
C TRP A 364 12.71 0.89 -13.61
N ARG A 365 13.80 0.72 -14.36
CA ARG A 365 13.80 0.60 -15.81
C ARG A 365 14.50 -0.68 -16.22
N ALA A 366 14.09 -1.26 -17.34
CA ALA A 366 14.74 -2.46 -17.87
C ALA A 366 16.23 -2.23 -18.22
N ASP A 367 16.60 -0.99 -18.50
CA ASP A 367 17.95 -0.54 -18.88
C ASP A 367 18.71 0.21 -17.78
N ASP A 368 18.34 0.04 -16.49
CA ASP A 368 18.98 0.73 -15.35
C ASP A 368 20.36 0.16 -14.96
N GLY A 369 20.79 -0.90 -15.62
CA GLY A 369 22.11 -1.51 -15.40
C GLY A 369 22.23 -2.37 -14.15
N SER A 370 21.13 -2.58 -13.43
CA SER A 370 21.11 -3.34 -12.16
C SER A 370 21.32 -4.86 -12.35
N GLU A 371 21.30 -5.35 -13.58
CA GLU A 371 21.63 -6.74 -13.94
C GLU A 371 23.12 -7.04 -13.81
N ARG A 372 23.98 -6.02 -13.89
CA ARG A 372 25.43 -6.18 -13.90
C ARG A 372 25.95 -6.68 -12.56
N GLY A 373 26.47 -7.92 -12.55
CA GLY A 373 26.95 -8.57 -11.34
C GLY A 373 25.87 -9.05 -10.39
N ALA A 374 24.59 -8.94 -10.78
CA ALA A 374 23.47 -9.49 -10.03
C ALA A 374 23.43 -11.02 -10.16
N GLN A 375 22.84 -11.69 -9.15
CA GLN A 375 22.63 -13.14 -9.20
C GLN A 375 21.55 -13.49 -10.22
N THR A 376 21.77 -14.59 -10.93
CA THR A 376 20.76 -15.25 -11.75
C THR A 376 19.98 -16.27 -10.90
N PHE A 377 18.89 -16.81 -11.46
CA PHE A 377 18.20 -17.90 -10.82
C PHE A 377 19.06 -19.20 -10.85
N ASP A 378 19.11 -19.87 -9.70
CA ASP A 378 19.38 -21.29 -9.64
C ASP A 378 18.12 -22.00 -10.12
N VAL A 379 18.28 -22.91 -11.09
CA VAL A 379 17.15 -23.64 -11.69
C VAL A 379 17.22 -25.10 -11.31
N ALA A 380 16.13 -25.61 -10.73
CA ALA A 380 15.94 -27.02 -10.44
C ALA A 380 14.73 -27.57 -11.20
N GLU A 381 14.79 -28.81 -11.65
CA GLU A 381 13.68 -29.51 -12.30
C GLU A 381 13.28 -30.72 -11.45
N HIS A 382 11.99 -30.87 -11.25
CA HIS A 382 11.41 -32.01 -10.53
C HIS A 382 10.37 -32.70 -11.40
N LYS A 383 10.46 -33.99 -11.55
CA LYS A 383 9.41 -34.80 -12.14
C LYS A 383 8.25 -34.96 -11.15
N LEU A 384 7.04 -34.58 -11.58
CA LEU A 384 5.79 -34.74 -10.81
C LEU A 384 4.92 -35.85 -11.37
N GLY A 385 4.96 -36.07 -12.68
CA GLY A 385 4.14 -37.08 -13.37
C GLY A 385 4.63 -37.32 -14.79
N ASP A 386 3.77 -37.93 -15.61
CA ASP A 386 4.06 -38.22 -17.02
C ASP A 386 3.25 -37.29 -17.97
N GLY A 387 2.55 -36.31 -17.45
CA GLY A 387 1.79 -35.34 -18.25
C GLY A 387 2.69 -34.39 -19.03
N PRO A 388 2.15 -33.77 -20.08
CA PRO A 388 2.93 -32.85 -20.94
C PRO A 388 3.10 -31.45 -20.33
N GLU A 389 2.23 -31.01 -19.43
CA GLU A 389 2.20 -29.64 -18.92
C GLU A 389 3.36 -29.37 -17.94
N ILE A 390 3.75 -28.11 -17.85
CA ILE A 390 4.92 -27.66 -17.09
C ILE A 390 4.47 -26.67 -16.01
N ALA A 391 4.83 -26.91 -14.77
CA ALA A 391 4.72 -25.93 -13.71
C ALA A 391 6.01 -25.13 -13.53
N VAL A 392 5.90 -23.86 -13.23
CA VAL A 392 7.01 -22.93 -12.99
C VAL A 392 6.82 -22.27 -11.63
N ALA A 393 7.74 -22.48 -10.70
CA ALA A 393 7.73 -21.84 -9.38
C ALA A 393 8.86 -20.80 -9.29
N ILE A 394 8.49 -19.52 -9.23
CA ILE A 394 9.44 -18.40 -9.17
C ILE A 394 9.55 -17.93 -7.71
N SER A 395 10.72 -18.06 -7.13
CA SER A 395 11.04 -17.81 -5.72
C SER A 395 12.09 -16.70 -5.59
N VAL A 396 11.70 -15.53 -5.08
CA VAL A 396 12.65 -14.45 -4.80
C VAL A 396 12.89 -14.33 -3.29
N ALA A 397 12.02 -13.63 -2.56
CA ALA A 397 12.16 -13.44 -1.12
C ALA A 397 11.63 -14.62 -0.30
N GLN A 398 10.65 -15.32 -0.84
CA GLN A 398 10.00 -16.49 -0.26
C GLN A 398 9.97 -17.62 -1.28
N SER A 399 10.00 -18.86 -0.81
CA SER A 399 9.88 -20.03 -1.68
C SER A 399 8.44 -20.24 -2.11
N ALA A 400 8.21 -20.33 -3.41
CA ALA A 400 6.96 -20.76 -4.00
C ALA A 400 6.90 -22.29 -4.22
N GLU A 401 8.04 -22.98 -4.14
CA GLU A 401 8.21 -24.38 -4.56
C GLU A 401 7.26 -25.35 -3.85
N ALA A 402 7.30 -25.38 -2.51
CA ALA A 402 6.53 -26.37 -1.75
C ALA A 402 5.01 -26.22 -1.97
N ALA A 403 4.54 -24.97 -1.99
CA ALA A 403 3.12 -24.70 -2.22
C ALA A 403 2.69 -24.97 -3.67
N ALA A 404 3.53 -24.65 -4.66
CA ALA A 404 3.28 -24.95 -6.07
C ALA A 404 3.26 -26.46 -6.31
N ARG A 405 4.24 -27.21 -5.76
CA ARG A 405 4.29 -28.67 -5.83
C ARG A 405 3.02 -29.29 -5.28
N ALA A 406 2.64 -28.95 -4.05
CA ALA A 406 1.45 -29.48 -3.40
C ALA A 406 0.15 -29.17 -4.22
N TYR A 407 0.07 -27.99 -4.80
CA TYR A 407 -1.05 -27.62 -5.65
C TYR A 407 -1.07 -28.42 -6.95
N CYS A 408 0.06 -28.61 -7.62
CA CYS A 408 0.17 -29.42 -8.83
C CYS A 408 -0.26 -30.86 -8.56
N GLU A 409 0.28 -31.48 -7.50
CA GLU A 409 -0.06 -32.86 -7.12
C GLU A 409 -1.54 -33.06 -6.80
N ALA A 410 -2.18 -32.06 -6.19
CA ALA A 410 -3.59 -32.13 -5.79
C ALA A 410 -4.57 -31.76 -6.92
N SER A 411 -4.20 -30.85 -7.83
CA SER A 411 -5.18 -30.21 -8.71
C SER A 411 -4.82 -30.20 -10.20
N LEU A 412 -3.58 -30.52 -10.58
CA LEU A 412 -3.10 -30.43 -11.96
C LEU A 412 -2.49 -31.77 -12.44
N PRO A 413 -3.30 -32.82 -12.68
CA PRO A 413 -2.81 -34.16 -13.01
C PRO A 413 -2.07 -34.25 -14.33
N LYS A 414 -2.16 -33.23 -15.19
CA LYS A 414 -1.43 -33.17 -16.46
C LYS A 414 -0.05 -32.57 -16.34
N VAL A 415 0.32 -32.02 -15.18
CA VAL A 415 1.65 -31.46 -14.96
C VAL A 415 2.66 -32.59 -14.74
N GLY A 416 3.58 -32.74 -15.69
CA GLY A 416 4.65 -33.73 -15.61
C GLY A 416 5.93 -33.22 -14.95
N ARG A 417 6.22 -31.92 -15.06
CA ARG A 417 7.45 -31.32 -14.57
C ARG A 417 7.21 -30.03 -13.81
N LEU A 418 7.99 -29.79 -12.75
CA LEU A 418 8.04 -28.53 -12.01
C LEU A 418 9.44 -27.94 -12.16
N LEU A 419 9.52 -26.76 -12.78
CA LEU A 419 10.72 -25.95 -12.87
C LEU A 419 10.72 -24.97 -11.70
N VAL A 420 11.76 -24.98 -10.90
CA VAL A 420 11.93 -24.08 -9.74
C VAL A 420 13.02 -23.08 -10.05
N PHE A 421 12.68 -21.79 -10.07
CA PHE A 421 13.59 -20.67 -10.22
C PHE A 421 13.74 -19.98 -8.86
N ALA A 422 14.92 -20.07 -8.25
CA ALA A 422 15.17 -19.48 -6.94
C ALA A 422 16.43 -18.60 -6.96
N LEU A 423 16.34 -17.42 -6.33
CA LEU A 423 17.56 -16.66 -6.02
C LEU A 423 18.29 -17.29 -4.85
N GLY A 424 19.61 -17.43 -4.98
CA GLY A 424 20.46 -18.03 -3.97
C GLY A 424 20.38 -17.34 -2.61
N PRO A 425 20.82 -18.03 -1.54
CA PRO A 425 20.63 -17.55 -0.16
C PRO A 425 21.36 -16.24 0.16
N SER A 426 22.38 -15.88 -0.62
CA SER A 426 23.17 -14.65 -0.43
C SER A 426 22.47 -13.39 -0.96
N GLN A 427 21.49 -13.51 -1.86
CA GLN A 427 20.79 -12.36 -2.44
C GLN A 427 19.32 -12.71 -2.72
N ARG A 428 18.46 -12.55 -1.73
CA ARG A 428 17.01 -12.79 -1.87
C ARG A 428 16.24 -11.53 -2.24
N VAL A 429 16.81 -10.66 -3.05
CA VAL A 429 16.21 -9.41 -3.48
C VAL A 429 16.55 -9.11 -4.93
N VAL A 430 15.59 -8.56 -5.65
CA VAL A 430 15.80 -7.97 -6.97
C VAL A 430 16.39 -6.58 -6.77
N LEU A 431 17.49 -6.25 -7.46
CA LEU A 431 18.26 -5.03 -7.25
C LEU A 431 17.67 -3.81 -7.95
N GLY A 432 17.02 -4.03 -9.10
CA GLY A 432 16.46 -2.96 -9.93
C GLY A 432 15.68 -3.54 -11.11
N GLY A 433 15.30 -2.67 -12.04
CA GLY A 433 14.50 -3.03 -13.20
C GLY A 433 15.25 -3.91 -14.20
N GLY A 434 16.51 -3.61 -14.51
CA GLY A 434 17.36 -4.42 -15.38
C GLY A 434 17.53 -5.83 -14.83
N HIS A 435 17.76 -5.97 -13.52
CA HIS A 435 17.84 -7.28 -12.88
C HIS A 435 16.50 -8.03 -12.98
N ALA A 436 15.35 -7.36 -12.72
CA ALA A 436 14.04 -7.98 -12.83
C ALA A 436 13.75 -8.45 -14.26
N ALA A 437 14.12 -7.64 -15.26
CA ALA A 437 13.97 -7.96 -16.69
C ALA A 437 14.84 -9.16 -17.08
N ALA A 438 16.10 -9.19 -16.67
CA ALA A 438 17.02 -10.30 -16.94
C ALA A 438 16.53 -11.62 -16.31
N LEU A 439 16.00 -11.57 -15.08
CA LEU A 439 15.42 -12.74 -14.42
C LEU A 439 14.16 -13.23 -15.15
N ALA A 440 13.29 -12.33 -15.59
CA ALA A 440 12.10 -12.67 -16.38
C ALA A 440 12.47 -13.30 -17.72
N GLU A 441 13.45 -12.75 -18.41
CA GLU A 441 13.98 -13.29 -19.66
C GLU A 441 14.58 -14.69 -19.47
N SER A 442 15.31 -14.89 -18.36
CA SER A 442 15.87 -16.21 -18.02
C SER A 442 14.77 -17.27 -17.86
N VAL A 443 13.67 -16.93 -17.15
CA VAL A 443 12.51 -17.83 -17.01
C VAL A 443 11.89 -18.13 -18.38
N ALA A 444 11.64 -17.10 -19.19
CA ALA A 444 11.01 -17.26 -20.51
C ALA A 444 11.87 -18.11 -21.46
N ASN A 445 13.17 -17.87 -21.48
CA ASN A 445 14.11 -18.62 -22.32
C ASN A 445 14.21 -20.09 -21.90
N HIS A 446 14.28 -20.36 -20.60
CA HIS A 446 14.34 -21.71 -20.06
C HIS A 446 13.04 -22.47 -20.37
N LEU A 447 11.88 -21.83 -20.18
CA LEU A 447 10.59 -22.43 -20.46
C LEU A 447 10.42 -22.73 -21.95
N ARG A 448 10.80 -21.80 -22.82
CA ARG A 448 10.79 -22.00 -24.28
C ARG A 448 11.68 -23.17 -24.69
N SER A 449 12.88 -23.28 -24.13
CA SER A 449 13.80 -24.39 -24.38
C SER A 449 13.21 -25.73 -23.90
N THR A 450 12.51 -25.72 -22.77
CA THR A 450 11.90 -26.93 -22.18
C THR A 450 10.66 -27.39 -22.96
N LYS A 451 9.86 -26.46 -23.51
CA LYS A 451 8.73 -26.75 -24.41
C LYS A 451 9.22 -27.31 -25.76
N GLY A 452 10.40 -26.88 -26.22
CA GLY A 452 10.94 -27.29 -27.54
C GLY A 452 10.01 -26.88 -28.68
N ASN A 453 9.61 -27.85 -29.52
CA ASN A 453 8.69 -27.64 -30.63
C ASN A 453 7.20 -27.85 -30.26
N GLU A 454 6.92 -28.21 -29.05
CA GLU A 454 5.54 -28.46 -28.54
C GLU A 454 4.87 -27.16 -28.13
N MET A 455 4.31 -26.43 -29.11
CA MET A 455 3.73 -25.11 -28.88
C MET A 455 2.46 -25.12 -28.02
N ASP A 456 1.77 -26.26 -27.89
CA ASP A 456 0.50 -26.38 -27.15
C ASP A 456 0.67 -26.76 -25.68
N VAL A 457 1.91 -26.91 -25.21
CA VAL A 457 2.20 -27.24 -23.81
C VAL A 457 1.88 -26.07 -22.90
N VAL A 458 0.89 -26.26 -22.02
CA VAL A 458 0.49 -25.24 -21.05
C VAL A 458 1.53 -25.08 -19.93
N ALA A 459 1.91 -23.84 -19.65
CA ALA A 459 2.76 -23.47 -18.53
C ALA A 459 1.93 -22.93 -17.36
N HIS A 460 2.10 -23.48 -16.16
CA HIS A 460 1.44 -23.04 -14.93
C HIS A 460 2.40 -22.22 -14.09
N VAL A 461 2.16 -20.89 -13.97
CA VAL A 461 3.09 -19.94 -13.35
C VAL A 461 2.69 -19.61 -11.94
N PHE A 462 3.51 -19.99 -10.97
CA PHE A 462 3.39 -19.72 -9.55
C PHE A 462 4.54 -18.80 -9.13
N ALA A 463 4.25 -17.67 -8.48
CA ALA A 463 5.30 -16.71 -8.18
C ALA A 463 5.21 -16.13 -6.75
N ALA A 464 6.37 -16.04 -6.11
CA ALA A 464 6.61 -15.27 -4.90
C ALA A 464 7.71 -14.21 -5.20
N ALA A 465 7.35 -13.22 -6.02
CA ALA A 465 8.25 -12.25 -6.62
C ALA A 465 7.65 -10.84 -6.63
N PRO A 466 8.47 -9.78 -6.78
CA PRO A 466 7.98 -8.42 -6.96
C PRO A 466 7.15 -8.27 -8.25
N ASN A 467 6.14 -7.38 -8.23
CA ASN A 467 5.30 -7.10 -9.40
C ASN A 467 6.09 -6.67 -10.64
N ALA A 468 7.23 -5.99 -10.46
CA ALA A 468 8.12 -5.65 -11.57
C ALA A 468 8.63 -6.88 -12.33
N LEU A 469 8.97 -7.98 -11.62
CA LEU A 469 9.40 -9.22 -12.28
C LEU A 469 8.23 -9.85 -13.04
N LEU A 470 7.03 -9.86 -12.46
CA LEU A 470 5.83 -10.39 -13.13
C LEU A 470 5.46 -9.53 -14.36
N PHE A 471 5.62 -8.22 -14.27
CA PHE A 471 5.46 -7.32 -15.40
C PHE A 471 6.42 -7.67 -16.55
N TYR A 472 7.71 -7.77 -16.28
CA TYR A 472 8.70 -8.14 -17.32
C TYR A 472 8.49 -9.56 -17.84
N LEU A 473 8.02 -10.48 -17.00
CA LEU A 473 7.65 -11.82 -17.47
C LEU A 473 6.42 -11.77 -18.41
N GLY A 474 5.44 -10.90 -18.08
CA GLY A 474 4.31 -10.62 -18.95
C GLY A 474 4.73 -10.05 -20.32
N GLN A 475 5.77 -9.20 -20.37
CA GLN A 475 6.33 -8.74 -21.65
C GLN A 475 6.88 -9.88 -22.52
N GLN A 476 7.23 -11.01 -21.89
CA GLN A 476 7.69 -12.23 -22.57
C GLN A 476 6.55 -13.24 -22.85
N HIS A 477 5.27 -12.85 -22.64
CA HIS A 477 4.14 -13.78 -22.69
C HIS A 477 4.11 -14.63 -23.97
N GLN A 478 4.44 -14.07 -25.13
CA GLN A 478 4.49 -14.80 -26.42
C GLN A 478 5.49 -15.97 -26.42
N ALA A 479 6.54 -15.89 -25.59
CA ALA A 479 7.55 -16.95 -25.47
C ALA A 479 7.15 -18.07 -24.52
N ILE A 480 6.17 -17.81 -23.64
CA ILE A 480 5.74 -18.74 -22.60
C ILE A 480 4.29 -19.23 -22.76
N SER A 481 3.50 -18.62 -23.67
CA SER A 481 2.13 -19.07 -23.96
C SER A 481 2.12 -20.45 -24.65
N PRO A 482 1.03 -21.22 -24.50
CA PRO A 482 -0.08 -20.95 -23.58
C PRO A 482 0.35 -21.06 -22.12
N CYS A 483 -0.16 -20.15 -21.27
CA CYS A 483 0.15 -20.20 -19.85
C CYS A 483 -1.01 -19.76 -18.95
N ILE A 484 -1.00 -20.24 -17.71
CA ILE A 484 -1.95 -19.86 -16.65
C ILE A 484 -1.15 -19.29 -15.49
N VAL A 485 -1.48 -18.07 -15.06
CA VAL A 485 -0.90 -17.44 -13.86
C VAL A 485 -1.78 -17.71 -12.66
N TYR A 486 -1.18 -17.92 -11.51
CA TYR A 486 -1.86 -18.28 -10.27
C TYR A 486 -1.65 -17.23 -9.19
N GLU A 487 -2.72 -16.91 -8.46
CA GLU A 487 -2.64 -16.10 -7.24
C GLU A 487 -2.52 -16.97 -5.99
N TYR A 488 -1.68 -16.54 -5.05
CA TYR A 488 -1.47 -17.25 -3.79
C TYR A 488 -2.47 -16.81 -2.72
N ASP A 489 -3.02 -17.78 -1.99
CA ASP A 489 -3.92 -17.58 -0.87
C ASP A 489 -3.18 -17.15 0.41
N PHE A 490 -2.96 -15.86 0.58
CA PHE A 490 -2.29 -15.31 1.76
C PHE A 490 -3.13 -15.38 3.03
N ASP A 491 -4.45 -15.31 2.92
CA ASP A 491 -5.39 -15.22 4.05
C ASP A 491 -5.85 -16.58 4.55
N ARG A 492 -5.33 -17.66 3.98
CA ARG A 492 -5.60 -19.06 4.33
C ARG A 492 -7.03 -19.52 4.14
N ARG A 493 -7.83 -18.85 3.31
CA ARG A 493 -9.20 -19.31 2.98
C ARG A 493 -9.19 -20.63 2.24
N GLY A 494 -8.20 -20.86 1.37
CA GLY A 494 -7.97 -22.09 0.62
C GLY A 494 -6.80 -22.94 1.17
N ASN A 495 -6.54 -22.98 2.47
CA ASN A 495 -5.46 -23.75 3.09
C ASN A 495 -4.04 -23.39 2.61
N LYS A 496 -3.76 -22.13 2.32
CA LYS A 496 -2.49 -21.65 1.74
C LYS A 496 -2.22 -22.27 0.36
N SER A 497 -3.23 -22.34 -0.46
CA SER A 497 -3.15 -22.88 -1.81
C SER A 497 -3.10 -21.78 -2.86
N TYR A 498 -3.11 -22.15 -4.13
CA TYR A 498 -3.18 -21.25 -5.27
C TYR A 498 -4.57 -21.26 -5.90
N GLN A 499 -4.88 -20.19 -6.63
CA GLN A 499 -6.08 -20.08 -7.46
C GLN A 499 -5.68 -19.68 -8.89
N PRO A 500 -6.21 -20.34 -9.94
CA PRO A 500 -5.97 -19.90 -11.30
C PRO A 500 -6.59 -18.51 -11.51
N SER A 501 -5.88 -17.66 -12.23
CA SER A 501 -6.31 -16.29 -12.48
C SER A 501 -6.27 -15.93 -13.97
N MET A 502 -5.10 -15.58 -14.51
CA MET A 502 -4.98 -15.15 -15.90
C MET A 502 -4.57 -16.31 -16.82
N ILE A 503 -5.32 -16.48 -17.89
CA ILE A 503 -5.04 -17.44 -18.96
C ILE A 503 -4.54 -16.65 -20.17
N MET A 504 -3.41 -17.07 -20.73
CA MET A 504 -2.81 -16.52 -21.94
C MET A 504 -2.69 -17.64 -22.97
N ASP A 505 -3.29 -17.42 -24.12
CA ASP A 505 -3.28 -18.32 -25.27
C ASP A 505 -2.11 -18.02 -26.20
#